data_766c765c4ce356ad1cae1e733349df3b
#
_entry.id   766c765c4ce356ad1cae1e733349df3b
#
_cell.length_a   1.000
_cell.length_b   1.000
_cell.length_c   1.000
_cell.angle_alpha   90.00
_cell.angle_beta   90.00
_cell.angle_gamma   90.00
#
_symmetry.space_group_name_H-M   'P 1'
#
loop_
_entity.id
_entity.type
_entity.pdbx_description
1 polymer ?
#
loop_
_entity_poly.entity_id
_entity_poly.type
_entity_poly.pdbx_seq_one_letter_code
_entity_poly.pdbx_strand_id
1 'polypeptide(L)'
;WNAEIAQNSDNIDENFSTTENRSTGILRNSINRQDTYGLISKLNYSVNDNLELQTGIDWRTARIEHAREVRDLLGGDYYVDYADDNFEDGKVVGLGDIIAYHNETTVDWIGGFLQGNYTSEKLNLYGMGGVSSIKYSYQDHFTVADEVITADPISTYQVKGGALYNVNENLGVFINSGYVQKAPILDNVIYYDGVVATDPDNEKFLHNELGANFGTEKLGVRVSAYNTDWKDRNLTKSVQTGQGDSGDTDIIFLKGVNQNHKGLEIETKVKPNDMVELDFIYSYGDWKFDGDADGTYQEQEYNDENQVIGIQTTEYSYALDGLYVGDMPQTSYILGVTLKPVKGLRLQALYKTYDRNYADWSPDSREIEGDADRAQVWEAPGYSKLDLHASYKLPIKGYDISLNAHLFNALDEVFVQDAVDNSKYNGWGDKVHAAHNAEVFLGTPRYANIGVSVNF
;
A
#
# COMPACT_ATOMS: atom_id res chain seq x y z
N TRP A 1 23.00 21.79 12.29
CA TRP A 1 22.25 22.23 13.46
C TRP A 1 22.96 23.41 14.14
N ASN A 2 24.22 23.29 14.58
CA ASN A 2 24.91 24.39 15.27
C ASN A 2 25.08 25.63 14.39
N ALA A 3 25.30 25.47 13.09
CA ALA A 3 25.40 26.58 12.14
C ALA A 3 24.03 27.28 11.97
N GLU A 4 22.96 26.52 11.86
CA GLU A 4 21.59 27.04 11.76
C GLU A 4 21.17 27.79 13.01
N ILE A 5 21.44 27.21 14.18
CA ILE A 5 21.16 27.86 15.48
C ILE A 5 21.93 29.19 15.60
N ALA A 6 23.20 29.23 15.18
CA ALA A 6 23.99 30.45 15.24
C ALA A 6 23.44 31.51 14.26
N GLN A 7 23.02 31.11 13.08
CA GLN A 7 22.43 32.01 12.08
C GLN A 7 21.10 32.58 12.60
N ASN A 8 20.19 31.73 13.07
CA ASN A 8 18.89 32.15 13.55
C ASN A 8 18.98 33.08 14.79
N SER A 9 19.95 32.83 15.68
CA SER A 9 20.13 33.61 16.92
C SER A 9 20.63 35.03 16.72
N ASP A 10 21.02 35.42 15.50
CA ASP A 10 21.56 36.77 15.16
C ASP A 10 20.94 37.26 13.83
N ASN A 11 19.68 36.88 13.55
CA ASN A 11 19.00 37.22 12.32
C ASN A 11 17.78 38.13 12.58
N ILE A 12 18.00 39.43 12.62
CA ILE A 12 16.90 40.42 12.71
C ILE A 12 16.40 40.74 11.30
N ASP A 13 15.10 40.52 11.08
CA ASP A 13 14.41 40.94 9.85
C ASP A 13 13.49 42.11 10.16
N GLU A 14 13.98 43.32 9.79
CA GLU A 14 13.27 44.58 10.09
C GLU A 14 11.87 44.69 9.46
N ASN A 15 11.54 43.84 8.47
CA ASN A 15 10.21 43.82 7.89
C ASN A 15 9.17 43.24 8.86
N PHE A 16 9.60 42.40 9.81
CA PHE A 16 8.71 41.74 10.79
C PHE A 16 8.99 42.17 12.23
N SER A 17 10.27 42.32 12.63
CA SER A 17 10.65 42.74 13.98
C SER A 17 12.00 43.45 13.98
N THR A 18 12.10 44.50 14.81
CA THR A 18 13.38 45.23 15.03
C THR A 18 14.15 44.72 16.25
N THR A 19 13.61 43.76 16.99
CA THR A 19 14.16 43.27 18.24
C THR A 19 14.22 41.76 18.39
N GLU A 20 13.44 41.01 17.58
CA GLU A 20 13.34 39.57 17.65
C GLU A 20 14.03 38.94 16.43
N ASN A 21 14.66 37.80 16.65
CA ASN A 21 15.39 37.05 15.62
C ASN A 21 14.45 36.16 14.83
N ARG A 22 14.49 36.27 13.49
CA ARG A 22 13.76 35.42 12.58
C ARG A 22 14.53 34.12 12.33
N SER A 23 13.87 32.97 12.50
CA SER A 23 14.37 31.68 12.03
C SER A 23 14.22 31.56 10.51
N THR A 24 15.29 31.16 9.82
CA THR A 24 15.29 30.78 8.41
C THR A 24 15.10 29.28 8.23
N GLY A 25 15.66 28.49 9.14
CA GLY A 25 15.44 27.04 9.24
C GLY A 25 14.80 26.67 10.57
N ILE A 26 13.90 25.74 10.55
CA ILE A 26 13.16 25.26 11.73
C ILE A 26 13.05 23.74 11.74
N LEU A 27 12.73 23.16 12.90
CA LEU A 27 12.20 21.79 12.95
C LEU A 27 10.68 21.84 12.95
N ARG A 28 10.08 20.91 12.21
CA ARG A 28 8.63 20.79 12.08
C ARG A 28 8.16 19.36 12.38
N ASN A 29 6.95 19.21 12.89
CA ASN A 29 6.25 17.96 12.98
C ASN A 29 5.29 17.82 11.79
N SER A 30 5.13 16.63 11.25
CA SER A 30 3.99 16.27 10.42
C SER A 30 2.85 15.84 11.32
N ILE A 31 1.69 16.44 11.16
CA ILE A 31 0.47 16.12 11.89
C ILE A 31 -0.40 15.26 10.99
N ASN A 32 -0.74 14.08 11.47
CA ASN A 32 -1.71 13.17 10.85
C ASN A 32 -2.64 12.70 11.98
N ARG A 33 -3.83 13.27 12.06
CA ARG A 33 -4.85 12.90 13.03
C ARG A 33 -6.03 12.31 12.30
N GLN A 34 -6.61 11.26 12.87
CA GLN A 34 -7.78 10.61 12.29
C GLN A 34 -8.75 10.24 13.40
N ASP A 35 -9.98 10.70 13.28
CA ASP A 35 -11.12 10.26 14.07
C ASP A 35 -12.03 9.40 13.20
N THR A 36 -12.26 8.15 13.59
CA THR A 36 -13.09 7.21 12.82
C THR A 36 -14.21 6.66 13.69
N TYR A 37 -15.41 6.73 13.17
CA TYR A 37 -16.61 6.13 13.77
C TYR A 37 -17.22 5.14 12.80
N GLY A 38 -17.75 4.03 13.30
CA GLY A 38 -18.36 3.05 12.42
C GLY A 38 -19.28 2.08 13.14
N LEU A 39 -20.20 1.51 12.37
CA LEU A 39 -21.11 0.47 12.80
C LEU A 39 -21.13 -0.65 11.76
N ILE A 40 -20.78 -1.86 12.19
CA ILE A 40 -20.88 -3.07 11.38
C ILE A 40 -21.92 -3.98 12.02
N SER A 41 -22.93 -4.37 11.28
CA SER A 41 -23.94 -5.32 11.72
C SER A 41 -24.01 -6.49 10.75
N LYS A 42 -24.05 -7.71 11.29
CA LYS A 42 -24.17 -8.96 10.51
C LYS A 42 -25.31 -9.82 11.09
N LEU A 43 -26.09 -10.39 10.21
CA LEU A 43 -27.14 -11.34 10.53
C LEU A 43 -26.87 -12.64 9.77
N ASN A 44 -26.80 -13.74 10.52
CA ASN A 44 -26.71 -15.08 9.97
C ASN A 44 -28.07 -15.76 10.17
N TYR A 45 -28.57 -16.40 9.13
CA TYR A 45 -29.83 -17.11 9.14
C TYR A 45 -29.69 -18.46 8.49
N SER A 46 -29.87 -19.52 9.28
CA SER A 46 -29.89 -20.91 8.80
C SER A 46 -31.30 -21.22 8.24
N VAL A 47 -31.39 -21.31 6.92
CA VAL A 47 -32.65 -21.65 6.24
C VAL A 47 -33.03 -23.12 6.50
N ASN A 48 -32.01 -23.99 6.44
CA ASN A 48 -32.05 -25.41 6.77
C ASN A 48 -30.64 -25.93 7.04
N ASP A 49 -30.48 -27.23 7.26
CA ASP A 49 -29.19 -27.86 7.59
C ASP A 49 -28.09 -27.66 6.50
N ASN A 50 -28.50 -27.36 5.28
CA ASN A 50 -27.61 -27.22 4.12
C ASN A 50 -27.42 -25.78 3.65
N LEU A 51 -28.31 -24.85 3.98
CA LEU A 51 -28.31 -23.49 3.44
C LEU A 51 -28.28 -22.45 4.56
N GLU A 52 -27.24 -21.65 4.56
CA GLU A 52 -27.07 -20.49 5.42
C GLU A 52 -27.07 -19.22 4.58
N LEU A 53 -27.79 -18.21 5.04
CA LEU A 53 -27.75 -16.85 4.48
C LEU A 53 -27.07 -15.91 5.48
N GLN A 54 -26.24 -15.03 4.97
CA GLN A 54 -25.61 -13.96 5.73
C GLN A 54 -25.89 -12.63 5.04
N THR A 55 -26.33 -11.64 5.79
CA THR A 55 -26.45 -10.27 5.32
C THR A 55 -25.83 -9.30 6.31
N GLY A 56 -25.43 -8.15 5.83
CA GLY A 56 -24.84 -7.14 6.72
C GLY A 56 -24.83 -5.76 6.12
N ILE A 57 -24.67 -4.80 7.01
CA ILE A 57 -24.43 -3.40 6.70
C ILE A 57 -23.13 -2.95 7.36
N ASP A 58 -22.43 -2.04 6.68
CA ASP A 58 -21.20 -1.41 7.15
C ASP A 58 -21.33 0.10 6.91
N TRP A 59 -21.31 0.89 7.97
CA TRP A 59 -21.29 2.34 7.90
C TRP A 59 -20.08 2.86 8.65
N ARG A 60 -19.37 3.80 8.04
CA ARG A 60 -18.18 4.44 8.62
C ARG A 60 -18.12 5.89 8.19
N THR A 61 -17.59 6.72 9.09
CA THR A 61 -17.16 8.08 8.77
C THR A 61 -15.79 8.30 9.40
N ALA A 62 -14.92 8.98 8.67
CA ALA A 62 -13.59 9.35 9.15
C ALA A 62 -13.33 10.82 8.85
N ARG A 63 -12.80 11.54 9.82
CA ARG A 63 -12.24 12.88 9.67
C ARG A 63 -10.73 12.76 9.82
N ILE A 64 -10.00 13.26 8.84
CA ILE A 64 -8.56 13.13 8.72
C ILE A 64 -7.98 14.54 8.59
N GLU A 65 -7.11 14.92 9.51
CA GLU A 65 -6.40 16.20 9.50
C GLU A 65 -4.93 15.97 9.11
N HIS A 66 -4.47 16.68 8.10
CA HIS A 66 -3.07 16.75 7.70
C HIS A 66 -2.58 18.18 7.85
N ALA A 67 -1.50 18.35 8.64
CA ALA A 67 -0.89 19.66 8.87
C ALA A 67 0.60 19.53 9.16
N ARG A 68 1.28 20.65 9.20
CA ARG A 68 2.62 20.76 9.78
C ARG A 68 2.63 21.81 10.88
N GLU A 69 3.35 21.56 11.95
CA GLU A 69 3.52 22.51 13.06
C GLU A 69 4.98 22.82 13.32
N VAL A 70 5.27 24.00 13.81
CA VAL A 70 6.60 24.40 14.27
C VAL A 70 6.95 23.63 15.53
N ARG A 71 8.00 22.79 15.44
CA ARG A 71 8.50 22.00 16.57
C ARG A 71 9.60 22.71 17.35
N ASP A 72 10.51 23.39 16.62
CA ASP A 72 11.66 24.08 17.20
C ASP A 72 12.13 25.17 16.25
N LEU A 73 12.35 26.38 16.78
CA LEU A 73 12.79 27.54 16.03
C LEU A 73 14.32 27.61 15.83
N LEU A 74 15.06 26.63 16.37
CA LEU A 74 16.52 26.53 16.25
C LEU A 74 17.25 27.85 16.56
N GLY A 75 16.86 28.49 17.68
CA GLY A 75 17.53 29.66 18.22
C GLY A 75 16.97 31.02 17.81
N GLY A 76 16.01 31.09 16.90
CA GLY A 76 15.23 32.29 16.63
C GLY A 76 14.04 32.44 17.57
N ASP A 77 13.37 33.58 17.49
CA ASP A 77 12.19 33.92 18.30
C ASP A 77 10.89 33.62 17.54
N TYR A 78 10.91 33.68 16.22
CA TYR A 78 9.77 33.40 15.34
C TYR A 78 10.21 32.86 13.98
N TYR A 79 9.25 32.31 13.22
CA TYR A 79 9.38 31.92 11.81
C TYR A 79 8.32 32.65 10.99
N VAL A 80 8.57 32.89 9.70
CA VAL A 80 7.58 33.46 8.79
C VAL A 80 7.19 32.39 7.78
N ASP A 81 5.91 31.99 7.83
CA ASP A 81 5.30 31.07 6.90
C ASP A 81 4.57 31.84 5.78
N TYR A 82 4.85 31.49 4.53
CA TYR A 82 4.26 32.11 3.33
C TYR A 82 3.26 31.19 2.63
N ALA A 83 2.94 30.04 3.22
CA ALA A 83 2.05 29.08 2.58
C ALA A 83 0.56 29.31 2.90
N ASP A 84 0.25 30.22 3.83
CA ASP A 84 -1.11 30.58 4.22
C ASP A 84 -1.56 31.81 3.42
N ASP A 85 -2.38 31.61 2.39
CA ASP A 85 -2.88 32.65 1.47
C ASP A 85 -3.70 33.76 2.16
N ASN A 86 -4.11 33.51 3.43
CA ASN A 86 -4.76 34.54 4.24
C ASN A 86 -3.80 35.66 4.70
N PHE A 87 -2.49 35.51 4.47
CA PHE A 87 -1.44 36.42 4.89
C PHE A 87 -0.47 36.76 3.72
N GLU A 88 -0.83 37.71 2.87
CA GLU A 88 -0.02 38.09 1.68
C GLU A 88 1.45 38.40 1.98
N ASP A 89 1.75 39.03 3.13
CA ASP A 89 3.11 39.40 3.53
C ASP A 89 3.82 38.31 4.36
N GLY A 90 3.22 37.14 4.49
CA GLY A 90 3.68 36.05 5.35
C GLY A 90 3.13 36.16 6.77
N LYS A 91 2.92 35.00 7.39
CA LYS A 91 2.40 34.79 8.74
C LYS A 91 3.53 34.61 9.73
N VAL A 92 3.62 35.48 10.72
CA VAL A 92 4.56 35.30 11.84
C VAL A 92 4.04 34.22 12.77
N VAL A 93 4.84 33.18 12.99
CA VAL A 93 4.46 31.98 13.75
C VAL A 93 5.51 31.61 14.79
N GLY A 94 5.05 30.96 15.85
CA GLY A 94 5.85 30.47 16.97
C GLY A 94 5.76 28.94 17.11
N LEU A 95 6.25 28.43 18.24
CA LEU A 95 6.21 27.00 18.55
C LEU A 95 4.77 26.49 18.67
N GLY A 96 4.48 25.39 17.94
CA GLY A 96 3.17 24.75 17.92
C GLY A 96 2.17 25.35 16.92
N ASP A 97 2.52 26.43 16.23
CA ASP A 97 1.69 27.01 15.19
C ASP A 97 1.74 26.14 13.90
N ILE A 98 0.61 26.11 13.20
CA ILE A 98 0.50 25.39 11.92
C ILE A 98 1.10 26.20 10.80
N ILE A 99 1.87 25.50 9.93
CA ILE A 99 2.64 26.03 8.81
C ILE A 99 2.55 25.13 7.59
N ALA A 100 2.97 25.64 6.44
CA ALA A 100 3.18 24.94 5.17
C ALA A 100 1.91 24.38 4.53
N TYR A 101 1.04 23.71 5.25
CA TYR A 101 -0.29 23.27 4.83
C TYR A 101 -1.16 22.90 6.03
N HIS A 102 -2.47 23.08 5.89
CA HIS A 102 -3.47 22.62 6.86
C HIS A 102 -4.74 22.20 6.11
N ASN A 103 -4.92 20.91 5.94
CA ASN A 103 -6.12 20.41 5.28
C ASN A 103 -6.84 19.35 6.09
N GLU A 104 -8.13 19.23 5.83
CA GLU A 104 -9.03 18.29 6.45
C GLU A 104 -9.81 17.53 5.38
N THR A 105 -9.86 16.22 5.52
CA THR A 105 -10.62 15.33 4.66
C THR A 105 -11.67 14.59 5.46
N THR A 106 -12.90 14.52 4.96
CA THR A 106 -13.93 13.63 5.47
C THR A 106 -14.21 12.53 4.47
N VAL A 107 -14.28 11.29 4.95
CA VAL A 107 -14.63 10.11 4.17
C VAL A 107 -15.85 9.45 4.78
N ASP A 108 -16.96 9.44 4.05
CA ASP A 108 -18.20 8.77 4.43
C ASP A 108 -18.39 7.50 3.61
N TRP A 109 -18.57 6.38 4.28
CA TRP A 109 -18.76 5.07 3.67
C TRP A 109 -20.06 4.43 4.16
N ILE A 110 -20.84 3.86 3.24
CA ILE A 110 -21.95 2.98 3.55
C ILE A 110 -21.97 1.81 2.57
N GLY A 111 -22.18 0.59 3.08
CA GLY A 111 -22.27 -0.60 2.25
C GLY A 111 -23.19 -1.64 2.84
N GLY A 112 -23.60 -2.58 1.99
CA GLY A 112 -24.38 -3.76 2.39
C GLY A 112 -24.09 -4.95 1.50
N PHE A 113 -24.30 -6.14 2.02
CA PHE A 113 -24.08 -7.38 1.28
C PHE A 113 -25.09 -8.45 1.64
N LEU A 114 -25.25 -9.40 0.73
CA LEU A 114 -25.93 -10.66 0.92
C LEU A 114 -25.03 -11.79 0.42
N GLN A 115 -24.90 -12.85 1.24
CA GLN A 115 -24.18 -14.08 0.92
C GLN A 115 -25.04 -15.29 1.21
N GLY A 116 -24.99 -16.29 0.34
CA GLY A 116 -25.56 -17.61 0.55
C GLY A 116 -24.45 -18.65 0.55
N ASN A 117 -24.50 -19.58 1.51
CA ASN A 117 -23.61 -20.72 1.63
C ASN A 117 -24.44 -22.00 1.61
N TYR A 118 -24.22 -22.86 0.64
CA TYR A 118 -24.84 -24.19 0.57
C TYR A 118 -23.77 -25.25 0.80
N THR A 119 -24.04 -26.15 1.75
CA THR A 119 -23.11 -27.21 2.12
C THR A 119 -23.87 -28.56 2.10
N SER A 120 -23.31 -29.53 1.36
CA SER A 120 -23.75 -30.91 1.35
C SER A 120 -22.54 -31.85 1.49
N GLU A 121 -22.75 -33.15 1.54
CA GLU A 121 -21.65 -34.12 1.67
C GLU A 121 -20.58 -33.97 0.59
N LYS A 122 -20.98 -33.65 -0.64
CA LYS A 122 -20.05 -33.56 -1.80
C LYS A 122 -19.86 -32.17 -2.36
N LEU A 123 -20.76 -31.25 -2.08
CA LEU A 123 -20.76 -29.94 -2.77
C LEU A 123 -20.90 -28.80 -1.77
N ASN A 124 -19.94 -27.92 -1.76
CA ASN A 124 -20.02 -26.64 -1.07
C ASN A 124 -20.05 -25.51 -2.10
N LEU A 125 -21.06 -24.65 -2.00
CA LEU A 125 -21.22 -23.48 -2.86
C LEU A 125 -21.29 -22.24 -2.00
N TYR A 126 -20.74 -21.15 -2.49
CA TYR A 126 -21.06 -19.84 -1.96
C TYR A 126 -21.31 -18.85 -3.09
N GLY A 127 -22.14 -17.87 -2.82
CA GLY A 127 -22.37 -16.72 -3.67
C GLY A 127 -22.60 -15.49 -2.83
N MET A 128 -22.01 -14.36 -3.21
CA MET A 128 -22.08 -13.10 -2.50
C MET A 128 -22.29 -11.96 -3.50
N GLY A 129 -23.21 -11.04 -3.18
CA GLY A 129 -23.34 -9.74 -3.81
C GLY A 129 -23.27 -8.62 -2.78
N GLY A 130 -22.63 -7.52 -3.11
CA GLY A 130 -22.54 -6.35 -2.24
C GLY A 130 -22.49 -5.06 -3.03
N VAL A 131 -22.96 -4.01 -2.41
CA VAL A 131 -22.93 -2.64 -2.93
C VAL A 131 -22.41 -1.71 -1.87
N SER A 132 -21.70 -0.66 -2.27
CA SER A 132 -21.29 0.40 -1.36
C SER A 132 -21.27 1.76 -2.06
N SER A 133 -21.30 2.80 -1.24
CA SER A 133 -21.14 4.18 -1.66
C SER A 133 -20.13 4.85 -0.76
N ILE A 134 -19.20 5.60 -1.36
CA ILE A 134 -18.22 6.42 -0.66
C ILE A 134 -18.37 7.87 -1.11
N LYS A 135 -18.20 8.79 -0.18
CA LYS A 135 -18.25 10.22 -0.44
C LYS A 135 -17.03 10.88 0.21
N TYR A 136 -16.39 11.78 -0.52
CA TYR A 136 -15.26 12.55 -0.07
C TYR A 136 -15.63 14.02 0.08
N SER A 137 -15.10 14.66 1.13
CA SER A 137 -15.10 16.11 1.28
C SER A 137 -13.70 16.54 1.69
N TYR A 138 -13.27 17.70 1.20
CA TYR A 138 -11.94 18.25 1.42
C TYR A 138 -12.06 19.72 1.80
N GLN A 139 -11.26 20.18 2.71
CA GLN A 139 -11.15 21.58 3.11
C GLN A 139 -9.69 21.95 3.30
N ASP A 140 -9.25 23.01 2.66
CA ASP A 140 -7.94 23.61 2.86
C ASP A 140 -8.10 24.91 3.65
N HIS A 141 -7.56 24.93 4.87
CA HIS A 141 -7.66 26.06 5.77
C HIS A 141 -6.66 27.18 5.45
N PHE A 142 -5.75 26.93 4.51
CA PHE A 142 -4.76 27.92 4.08
C PHE A 142 -5.21 28.72 2.85
N THR A 143 -6.27 28.30 2.19
CA THR A 143 -6.90 29.10 1.13
C THR A 143 -7.80 30.19 1.70
N VAL A 144 -7.86 31.33 1.01
CA VAL A 144 -8.71 32.47 1.43
C VAL A 144 -10.19 32.11 1.51
N ALA A 145 -10.64 31.16 0.68
CA ALA A 145 -12.04 30.74 0.65
C ALA A 145 -12.43 29.88 1.86
N ASP A 146 -11.50 29.08 2.39
CA ASP A 146 -11.74 28.09 3.48
C ASP A 146 -13.06 27.30 3.31
N GLU A 147 -13.37 26.91 2.07
CA GLU A 147 -14.63 26.27 1.71
C GLU A 147 -14.49 24.74 1.75
N VAL A 148 -15.56 24.06 2.18
CA VAL A 148 -15.65 22.59 2.11
C VAL A 148 -16.05 22.18 0.70
N ILE A 149 -15.12 21.57 -0.01
CA ILE A 149 -15.31 20.99 -1.33
C ILE A 149 -15.83 19.57 -1.15
N THR A 150 -16.89 19.21 -1.87
CA THR A 150 -17.53 17.91 -1.75
C THR A 150 -17.73 17.28 -3.12
N ALA A 151 -17.24 16.06 -3.30
CA ALA A 151 -17.48 15.27 -4.50
C ALA A 151 -18.81 14.51 -4.43
N ASP A 152 -19.38 14.20 -5.58
CA ASP A 152 -20.54 13.32 -5.66
C ASP A 152 -20.21 11.91 -5.13
N PRO A 153 -21.21 11.24 -4.50
CA PRO A 153 -20.98 9.89 -3.98
C PRO A 153 -20.65 8.89 -5.09
N ILE A 154 -19.58 8.13 -4.89
CA ILE A 154 -19.11 7.10 -5.82
C ILE A 154 -19.65 5.75 -5.36
N SER A 155 -20.41 5.10 -6.25
CA SER A 155 -20.98 3.78 -5.98
C SER A 155 -20.11 2.67 -6.54
N THR A 156 -20.01 1.57 -5.78
CA THR A 156 -19.29 0.36 -6.17
C THR A 156 -20.13 -0.88 -5.92
N TYR A 157 -19.83 -1.95 -6.64
CA TYR A 157 -20.44 -3.24 -6.37
C TYR A 157 -19.44 -4.37 -6.48
N GLN A 158 -19.79 -5.50 -5.88
CA GLN A 158 -19.03 -6.73 -5.98
C GLN A 158 -19.95 -7.94 -6.11
N VAL A 159 -19.52 -8.92 -6.89
CA VAL A 159 -20.16 -10.23 -6.99
C VAL A 159 -19.06 -11.29 -6.93
N LYS A 160 -19.20 -12.26 -6.03
CA LYS A 160 -18.24 -13.35 -5.84
C LYS A 160 -18.99 -14.67 -5.71
N GLY A 161 -18.38 -15.73 -6.19
CA GLY A 161 -18.92 -17.06 -6.01
C GLY A 161 -17.86 -18.13 -6.20
N GLY A 162 -18.15 -19.30 -5.63
CA GLY A 162 -17.27 -20.43 -5.77
C GLY A 162 -17.96 -21.74 -5.46
N ALA A 163 -17.32 -22.80 -5.90
CA ALA A 163 -17.75 -24.17 -5.71
C ALA A 163 -16.56 -25.04 -5.30
N LEU A 164 -16.76 -25.89 -4.31
CA LEU A 164 -15.87 -27.01 -3.97
C LEU A 164 -16.64 -28.30 -4.11
N TYR A 165 -16.16 -29.20 -4.97
CA TYR A 165 -16.71 -30.54 -5.15
C TYR A 165 -15.75 -31.58 -4.56
N ASN A 166 -16.21 -32.32 -3.55
CA ASN A 166 -15.48 -33.41 -2.93
C ASN A 166 -15.64 -34.66 -3.80
N VAL A 167 -14.62 -34.96 -4.62
CA VAL A 167 -14.60 -36.17 -5.47
C VAL A 167 -14.67 -37.45 -4.62
N ASN A 168 -13.91 -37.43 -3.51
CA ASN A 168 -13.94 -38.44 -2.45
C ASN A 168 -13.48 -37.80 -1.12
N GLU A 169 -13.29 -38.60 -0.08
CA GLU A 169 -12.88 -38.13 1.26
C GLU A 169 -11.52 -37.40 1.29
N ASN A 170 -10.66 -37.67 0.31
CA ASN A 170 -9.32 -37.12 0.26
C ASN A 170 -9.11 -36.07 -0.82
N LEU A 171 -9.97 -36.01 -1.84
CA LEU A 171 -9.77 -35.15 -3.01
C LEU A 171 -10.97 -34.23 -3.22
N GLY A 172 -10.73 -32.95 -3.20
CA GLY A 172 -11.66 -31.90 -3.62
C GLY A 172 -11.11 -31.09 -4.77
N VAL A 173 -11.97 -30.65 -5.66
CA VAL A 173 -11.66 -29.67 -6.70
C VAL A 173 -12.51 -28.43 -6.50
N PHE A 174 -11.95 -27.26 -6.75
CA PHE A 174 -12.66 -26.00 -6.51
C PHE A 174 -12.45 -24.98 -7.64
N ILE A 175 -13.42 -24.13 -7.75
CA ILE A 175 -13.37 -22.93 -8.60
C ILE A 175 -13.87 -21.73 -7.79
N ASN A 176 -13.19 -20.60 -7.94
CA ASN A 176 -13.62 -19.31 -7.42
C ASN A 176 -13.63 -18.29 -8.55
N SER A 177 -14.61 -17.39 -8.54
CA SER A 177 -14.65 -16.25 -9.43
C SER A 177 -15.21 -15.04 -8.70
N GLY A 178 -14.70 -13.86 -9.01
CA GLY A 178 -15.17 -12.62 -8.41
C GLY A 178 -14.93 -11.43 -9.29
N TYR A 179 -15.94 -10.55 -9.34
CA TYR A 179 -15.81 -9.21 -9.88
C TYR A 179 -16.01 -8.21 -8.76
N VAL A 180 -15.05 -7.28 -8.64
CA VAL A 180 -15.05 -6.27 -7.57
C VAL A 180 -14.74 -4.92 -8.19
N GLN A 181 -15.52 -3.90 -7.82
CA GLN A 181 -15.16 -2.50 -8.04
C GLN A 181 -14.64 -1.90 -6.74
N LYS A 182 -13.60 -1.08 -6.86
CA LYS A 182 -13.02 -0.29 -5.77
C LYS A 182 -13.12 1.18 -6.19
N ALA A 183 -13.67 2.02 -5.34
CA ALA A 183 -13.66 3.46 -5.58
C ALA A 183 -12.21 3.99 -5.62
N PRO A 184 -11.94 5.02 -6.44
CA PRO A 184 -10.64 5.70 -6.45
C PRO A 184 -10.34 6.31 -5.08
N ILE A 185 -9.06 6.55 -4.81
CA ILE A 185 -8.61 7.25 -3.61
C ILE A 185 -8.96 8.74 -3.72
N LEU A 186 -8.93 9.45 -2.57
CA LEU A 186 -9.28 10.88 -2.51
C LEU A 186 -8.57 11.70 -3.58
N ASP A 187 -7.26 11.57 -3.71
CA ASP A 187 -6.43 12.39 -4.61
C ASP A 187 -6.81 12.26 -6.10
N ASN A 188 -7.51 11.20 -6.47
CA ASN A 188 -8.05 10.99 -7.81
C ASN A 188 -9.52 11.47 -7.95
N VAL A 189 -10.12 11.97 -6.86
CA VAL A 189 -11.50 12.46 -6.81
C VAL A 189 -11.55 13.96 -6.53
N ILE A 190 -10.75 14.43 -5.58
CA ILE A 190 -10.56 15.84 -5.28
C ILE A 190 -9.05 16.07 -5.29
N TYR A 191 -8.57 16.85 -6.24
CA TYR A 191 -7.16 17.20 -6.35
C TYR A 191 -6.77 18.15 -5.22
N TYR A 192 -5.47 18.20 -4.91
CA TYR A 192 -4.97 19.00 -3.77
C TYR A 192 -5.23 20.51 -3.90
N ASP A 193 -5.50 21.00 -5.11
CA ASP A 193 -5.91 22.37 -5.42
C ASP A 193 -7.43 22.60 -5.28
N GLY A 194 -8.17 21.57 -4.84
CA GLY A 194 -9.61 21.61 -4.63
C GLY A 194 -10.47 21.33 -5.88
N VAL A 195 -9.86 21.03 -7.02
CA VAL A 195 -10.62 20.68 -8.22
C VAL A 195 -11.21 19.28 -8.07
N VAL A 196 -12.55 19.17 -8.26
CA VAL A 196 -13.24 17.87 -8.27
C VAL A 196 -13.08 17.22 -9.65
N ALA A 197 -12.54 16.00 -9.66
CA ALA A 197 -12.39 15.23 -10.89
C ALA A 197 -13.76 14.96 -11.55
N THR A 198 -13.82 15.13 -12.87
CA THR A 198 -15.01 14.82 -13.63
C THR A 198 -15.07 13.32 -13.88
N ASP A 199 -16.10 12.64 -13.33
CA ASP A 199 -16.40 11.22 -13.54
C ASP A 199 -15.18 10.28 -13.25
N PRO A 200 -14.72 10.21 -11.99
CA PRO A 200 -13.61 9.36 -11.61
C PRO A 200 -13.98 7.88 -11.75
N ASP A 201 -13.16 7.11 -12.48
CA ASP A 201 -13.37 5.69 -12.73
C ASP A 201 -13.10 4.82 -11.50
N ASN A 202 -13.98 3.85 -11.26
CA ASN A 202 -13.73 2.78 -10.30
C ASN A 202 -12.69 1.80 -10.84
N GLU A 203 -11.75 1.40 -10.01
CA GLU A 203 -10.88 0.27 -10.30
C GLU A 203 -11.70 -1.03 -10.37
N LYS A 204 -11.37 -1.93 -11.30
CA LYS A 204 -12.12 -3.15 -11.58
C LYS A 204 -11.22 -4.37 -11.48
N PHE A 205 -11.64 -5.36 -10.71
CA PHE A 205 -10.94 -6.63 -10.56
C PHE A 205 -11.83 -7.77 -11.05
N LEU A 206 -11.35 -8.54 -12.00
CA LEU A 206 -11.94 -9.83 -12.38
C LEU A 206 -10.96 -10.94 -12.00
N HIS A 207 -11.28 -11.69 -10.96
CA HIS A 207 -10.46 -12.79 -10.47
C HIS A 207 -11.10 -14.13 -10.78
N ASN A 208 -10.30 -15.08 -11.27
CA ASN A 208 -10.68 -16.46 -11.49
C ASN A 208 -9.60 -17.38 -10.91
N GLU A 209 -9.99 -18.40 -10.17
CA GLU A 209 -9.11 -19.41 -9.59
C GLU A 209 -9.71 -20.80 -9.80
N LEU A 210 -8.87 -21.74 -10.17
CA LEU A 210 -9.20 -23.17 -10.26
C LEU A 210 -8.15 -23.96 -9.50
N GLY A 211 -8.56 -24.92 -8.69
CA GLY A 211 -7.58 -25.71 -7.93
C GLY A 211 -8.12 -27.03 -7.43
N ALA A 212 -7.23 -27.75 -6.74
CA ALA A 212 -7.51 -29.01 -6.10
C ALA A 212 -6.86 -29.11 -4.74
N ASN A 213 -7.55 -29.73 -3.80
CA ASN A 213 -7.06 -30.05 -2.46
C ASN A 213 -7.01 -31.59 -2.33
N PHE A 214 -5.86 -32.11 -1.93
CA PHE A 214 -5.72 -33.51 -1.56
C PHE A 214 -5.28 -33.60 -0.10
N GLY A 215 -5.95 -34.38 0.71
CA GLY A 215 -5.66 -34.50 2.12
C GLY A 215 -5.80 -35.94 2.66
N THR A 216 -4.79 -36.34 3.43
CA THR A 216 -4.81 -37.55 4.28
C THR A 216 -4.38 -37.16 5.69
N GLU A 217 -4.34 -38.06 6.64
CA GLU A 217 -3.82 -37.80 7.99
C GLU A 217 -2.36 -37.27 7.98
N LYS A 218 -1.57 -37.66 6.97
CA LYS A 218 -0.13 -37.36 6.91
C LYS A 218 0.30 -36.42 5.80
N LEU A 219 -0.55 -36.22 4.81
CA LEU A 219 -0.22 -35.40 3.63
C LEU A 219 -1.40 -34.50 3.29
N GLY A 220 -1.14 -33.20 3.22
CA GLY A 220 -2.03 -32.19 2.63
C GLY A 220 -1.33 -31.54 1.44
N VAL A 221 -2.03 -31.47 0.31
CA VAL A 221 -1.56 -30.77 -0.90
C VAL A 221 -2.67 -29.88 -1.43
N ARG A 222 -2.38 -28.63 -1.70
CA ARG A 222 -3.23 -27.71 -2.44
C ARG A 222 -2.48 -27.23 -3.68
N VAL A 223 -3.15 -27.25 -4.82
CA VAL A 223 -2.64 -26.68 -6.06
C VAL A 223 -3.73 -25.76 -6.60
N SER A 224 -3.37 -24.54 -6.96
CA SER A 224 -4.27 -23.61 -7.63
C SER A 224 -3.57 -22.84 -8.75
N ALA A 225 -4.34 -22.52 -9.79
CA ALA A 225 -3.97 -21.59 -10.83
C ALA A 225 -4.97 -20.44 -10.84
N TYR A 226 -4.48 -19.22 -11.00
CA TYR A 226 -5.31 -18.02 -10.97
C TYR A 226 -5.01 -17.08 -12.14
N ASN A 227 -5.99 -16.25 -12.45
CA ASN A 227 -5.86 -15.06 -13.29
C ASN A 227 -6.70 -13.92 -12.70
N THR A 228 -6.07 -12.76 -12.54
CA THR A 228 -6.72 -11.53 -12.11
C THR A 228 -6.45 -10.44 -13.13
N ASP A 229 -7.49 -9.93 -13.76
CA ASP A 229 -7.43 -8.70 -14.53
C ASP A 229 -7.76 -7.53 -13.59
N TRP A 230 -6.83 -6.60 -13.44
CA TRP A 230 -7.01 -5.37 -12.71
C TRP A 230 -7.03 -4.22 -13.70
N LYS A 231 -8.18 -3.58 -13.86
CA LYS A 231 -8.41 -2.53 -14.83
C LYS A 231 -8.75 -1.21 -14.18
N ASP A 232 -8.48 -0.15 -14.93
CA ASP A 232 -8.77 1.24 -14.54
C ASP A 232 -8.13 1.61 -13.19
N ARG A 233 -6.96 1.04 -12.92
CA ARG A 233 -6.19 1.36 -11.71
C ARG A 233 -5.76 2.81 -11.75
N ASN A 234 -6.02 3.51 -10.65
CA ASN A 234 -5.55 4.85 -10.42
C ASN A 234 -4.24 4.79 -9.62
N LEU A 235 -3.20 5.40 -10.14
CA LEU A 235 -1.88 5.48 -9.51
C LEU A 235 -1.49 6.95 -9.37
N THR A 236 -0.86 7.25 -8.24
CA THR A 236 -0.16 8.51 -8.04
C THR A 236 1.33 8.26 -8.10
N LYS A 237 2.04 8.98 -8.94
CA LYS A 237 3.50 8.92 -9.07
C LYS A 237 4.08 10.31 -8.85
N SER A 238 5.24 10.39 -8.21
CA SER A 238 5.99 11.63 -8.09
C SER A 238 6.95 11.76 -9.25
N VAL A 239 6.97 12.90 -9.89
CA VAL A 239 7.95 13.27 -10.93
C VAL A 239 8.73 14.50 -10.49
N GLN A 240 9.96 14.63 -10.96
CA GLN A 240 10.74 15.83 -10.73
C GLN A 240 10.56 16.76 -11.91
N THR A 241 9.94 17.90 -11.66
CA THR A 241 9.84 18.99 -12.62
C THR A 241 10.84 20.07 -12.20
N GLY A 242 11.70 20.47 -13.07
CA GLY A 242 12.67 21.54 -12.81
C GLY A 242 14.11 21.11 -13.00
N GLN A 243 14.91 22.03 -13.57
CA GLN A 243 16.35 21.87 -13.73
C GLN A 243 17.06 22.43 -12.49
N GLY A 244 17.73 21.58 -11.74
CA GLY A 244 18.64 21.98 -10.68
C GLY A 244 18.34 21.35 -9.31
N ASP A 245 19.15 21.71 -8.30
CA ASP A 245 19.09 21.22 -6.91
C ASP A 245 17.83 21.66 -6.11
N SER A 246 16.98 22.51 -6.67
CA SER A 246 15.66 22.83 -6.10
C SER A 246 14.64 21.81 -6.56
N GLY A 247 14.67 20.64 -5.94
CA GLY A 247 13.84 19.52 -6.31
C GLY A 247 12.35 19.75 -6.04
N ASP A 248 11.67 20.50 -6.88
CA ASP A 248 10.22 20.53 -6.92
C ASP A 248 9.75 19.16 -7.42
N THR A 249 8.98 18.51 -6.60
CA THR A 249 8.43 17.19 -6.89
C THR A 249 6.93 17.37 -7.13
N ASP A 250 6.52 17.10 -8.34
CA ASP A 250 5.14 17.16 -8.75
C ASP A 250 4.49 15.78 -8.71
N ILE A 251 3.18 15.76 -8.67
CA ILE A 251 2.41 14.53 -8.54
C ILE A 251 1.63 14.30 -9.83
N ILE A 252 1.91 13.18 -10.49
CA ILE A 252 1.16 12.72 -11.66
C ILE A 252 0.03 11.81 -11.20
N PHE A 253 -1.17 12.08 -11.68
CA PHE A 253 -2.34 11.23 -11.51
C PHE A 253 -2.53 10.38 -12.76
N LEU A 254 -2.17 9.10 -12.68
CA LEU A 254 -2.33 8.12 -13.75
C LEU A 254 -3.71 7.51 -13.69
N LYS A 255 -4.38 7.43 -14.84
CA LYS A 255 -5.69 6.79 -15.02
C LYS A 255 -5.59 5.61 -15.97
N GLY A 256 -6.51 4.65 -15.83
CA GLY A 256 -6.64 3.56 -16.78
C GLY A 256 -5.45 2.59 -16.82
N VAL A 257 -4.62 2.55 -15.79
CA VAL A 257 -3.52 1.57 -15.70
C VAL A 257 -4.09 0.17 -15.55
N ASN A 258 -3.79 -0.70 -16.51
CA ASN A 258 -4.27 -2.07 -16.49
C ASN A 258 -3.13 -3.03 -16.16
N GLN A 259 -3.45 -4.09 -15.42
CA GLN A 259 -2.52 -5.15 -15.08
C GLN A 259 -3.19 -6.52 -15.21
N ASN A 260 -2.45 -7.52 -15.65
CA ASN A 260 -2.85 -8.92 -15.62
C ASN A 260 -1.92 -9.70 -14.70
N HIS A 261 -2.50 -10.35 -13.70
CA HIS A 261 -1.79 -11.16 -12.71
C HIS A 261 -2.24 -12.61 -12.81
N LYS A 262 -1.42 -13.47 -13.38
CA LYS A 262 -1.69 -14.91 -13.45
C LYS A 262 -0.57 -15.70 -12.79
N GLY A 263 -0.92 -16.87 -12.26
CA GLY A 263 0.08 -17.66 -11.56
C GLY A 263 -0.41 -19.05 -11.16
N LEU A 264 0.52 -19.77 -10.57
CA LEU A 264 0.37 -21.12 -10.03
C LEU A 264 0.88 -21.16 -8.59
N GLU A 265 0.12 -21.77 -7.69
CA GLU A 265 0.50 -21.96 -6.30
C GLU A 265 0.41 -23.44 -5.93
N ILE A 266 1.39 -23.92 -5.17
CA ILE A 266 1.45 -25.26 -4.63
C ILE A 266 1.79 -25.15 -3.15
N GLU A 267 0.92 -25.68 -2.31
CA GLU A 267 1.15 -25.79 -0.87
C GLU A 267 1.14 -27.28 -0.49
N THR A 268 2.16 -27.71 0.22
CA THR A 268 2.27 -29.09 0.68
C THR A 268 2.65 -29.12 2.15
N LYS A 269 1.92 -29.89 2.92
CA LYS A 269 2.23 -30.19 4.34
C LYS A 269 2.34 -31.70 4.53
N VAL A 270 3.46 -32.14 5.09
CA VAL A 270 3.72 -33.55 5.38
C VAL A 270 3.95 -33.73 6.89
N LYS A 271 3.22 -34.66 7.49
CA LYS A 271 3.38 -35.05 8.91
C LYS A 271 3.75 -36.52 8.99
N PRO A 272 5.04 -36.86 8.87
CA PRO A 272 5.47 -38.28 8.91
C PRO A 272 5.10 -38.94 10.24
N ASN A 273 5.17 -38.16 11.33
CA ASN A 273 4.78 -38.53 12.69
C ASN A 273 4.41 -37.28 13.49
N ASP A 274 4.05 -37.44 14.76
CA ASP A 274 3.62 -36.36 15.66
C ASP A 274 4.73 -35.35 16.00
N MET A 275 5.99 -35.75 15.80
CA MET A 275 7.16 -34.94 16.15
C MET A 275 7.66 -34.06 15.01
N VAL A 276 7.33 -34.38 13.75
CA VAL A 276 7.88 -33.73 12.55
C VAL A 276 6.77 -33.25 11.63
N GLU A 277 6.82 -31.98 11.27
CA GLU A 277 6.00 -31.40 10.19
C GLU A 277 6.93 -30.77 9.16
N LEU A 278 6.68 -31.02 7.89
CA LEU A 278 7.38 -30.43 6.75
C LEU A 278 6.40 -29.62 5.94
N ASP A 279 6.73 -28.39 5.63
CA ASP A 279 5.93 -27.49 4.80
C ASP A 279 6.73 -27.16 3.52
N PHE A 280 6.08 -27.20 2.37
CA PHE A 280 6.62 -26.73 1.10
C PHE A 280 5.57 -25.86 0.44
N ILE A 281 5.99 -24.63 0.07
CA ILE A 281 5.17 -23.69 -0.67
C ILE A 281 5.95 -23.25 -1.89
N TYR A 282 5.30 -23.27 -3.04
CA TYR A 282 5.81 -22.73 -4.29
C TYR A 282 4.78 -21.78 -4.87
N SER A 283 5.21 -20.57 -5.23
CA SER A 283 4.39 -19.61 -5.94
C SER A 283 5.14 -19.12 -7.18
N TYR A 284 4.45 -19.13 -8.30
CA TYR A 284 4.92 -18.60 -9.58
C TYR A 284 3.88 -17.61 -10.10
N GLY A 285 4.28 -16.36 -10.29
CA GLY A 285 3.51 -15.31 -10.92
C GLY A 285 4.06 -14.95 -12.30
N ASP A 286 3.20 -14.46 -13.17
CA ASP A 286 3.52 -13.72 -14.39
C ASP A 286 2.60 -12.48 -14.40
N TRP A 287 3.07 -11.41 -13.72
CA TRP A 287 2.31 -10.20 -13.48
C TRP A 287 2.88 -9.07 -14.33
N LYS A 288 2.04 -8.53 -15.21
CA LYS A 288 2.44 -7.53 -16.20
C LYS A 288 1.41 -6.42 -16.32
N PHE A 289 1.90 -5.27 -16.73
CA PHE A 289 1.04 -4.22 -17.25
C PHE A 289 0.41 -4.67 -18.58
N ASP A 290 -0.86 -4.33 -18.78
CA ASP A 290 -1.69 -4.68 -19.94
C ASP A 290 -2.11 -3.40 -20.66
N GLY A 291 -1.23 -2.90 -21.52
CA GLY A 291 -1.36 -1.62 -22.21
C GLY A 291 -0.53 -0.49 -21.60
N ASP A 292 -0.42 0.56 -22.38
CA ASP A 292 0.19 1.82 -21.95
C ASP A 292 -0.78 2.60 -21.03
N ALA A 293 -0.29 3.59 -20.30
CA ALA A 293 -1.10 4.38 -19.38
C ALA A 293 -1.00 5.87 -19.72
N ASP A 294 -2.10 6.58 -19.53
CA ASP A 294 -2.16 8.02 -19.63
C ASP A 294 -2.06 8.66 -18.24
N GLY A 295 -1.43 9.83 -18.17
CA GLY A 295 -1.29 10.60 -16.94
C GLY A 295 -1.60 12.06 -17.17
N THR A 296 -1.97 12.74 -16.11
CA THR A 296 -2.11 14.19 -16.09
C THR A 296 -1.23 14.76 -15.00
N TYR A 297 -0.61 15.88 -15.33
CA TYR A 297 0.13 16.70 -14.40
C TYR A 297 -0.55 18.06 -14.34
N GLN A 298 -0.75 18.58 -13.14
CA GLN A 298 -1.34 19.90 -12.92
C GLN A 298 -0.34 20.80 -12.22
N GLU A 299 -0.11 21.96 -12.81
CA GLU A 299 0.82 22.97 -12.33
C GLU A 299 0.08 24.29 -12.15
N GLN A 300 0.33 24.99 -11.04
CA GLN A 300 -0.19 26.33 -10.85
C GLN A 300 0.50 27.29 -11.82
N GLU A 301 -0.30 28.04 -12.57
CA GLU A 301 0.18 29.06 -13.46
C GLU A 301 0.28 30.39 -12.69
N TYR A 302 1.46 30.99 -12.70
CA TYR A 302 1.73 32.26 -12.00
C TYR A 302 1.88 33.41 -12.98
N ASN A 303 1.43 34.60 -12.58
CA ASN A 303 1.71 35.84 -13.31
C ASN A 303 3.11 36.39 -12.94
N ASP A 304 3.50 37.48 -13.59
CA ASP A 304 4.79 38.18 -13.36
C ASP A 304 4.93 38.70 -11.91
N GLU A 305 3.83 38.76 -11.14
CA GLU A 305 3.77 39.20 -9.75
C GLU A 305 3.76 38.00 -8.78
N ASN A 306 4.00 36.79 -9.29
CA ASN A 306 4.01 35.53 -8.53
C ASN A 306 2.65 35.16 -7.92
N GLN A 307 1.55 35.60 -8.51
CA GLN A 307 0.20 35.27 -8.10
C GLN A 307 -0.35 34.13 -8.96
N VAL A 308 -1.02 33.17 -8.35
CA VAL A 308 -1.70 32.08 -9.06
C VAL A 308 -2.84 32.64 -9.91
N ILE A 309 -2.74 32.45 -11.23
CA ILE A 309 -3.74 32.93 -12.21
C ILE A 309 -4.56 31.80 -12.84
N GLY A 310 -4.15 30.55 -12.62
CA GLY A 310 -4.82 29.39 -13.18
C GLY A 310 -4.11 28.09 -12.85
N ILE A 311 -4.62 27.02 -13.44
CA ILE A 311 -4.01 25.69 -13.40
C ILE A 311 -3.76 25.27 -14.83
N GLN A 312 -2.50 25.00 -15.15
CA GLN A 312 -2.13 24.37 -16.40
C GLN A 312 -2.19 22.84 -16.22
N THR A 313 -2.86 22.15 -17.13
CA THR A 313 -2.89 20.69 -17.16
C THR A 313 -2.08 20.19 -18.34
N THR A 314 -1.09 19.38 -18.08
CA THR A 314 -0.29 18.68 -19.08
C THR A 314 -0.64 17.20 -19.11
N GLU A 315 -0.87 16.64 -20.29
CA GLU A 315 -1.18 15.20 -20.45
C GLU A 315 0.10 14.47 -20.88
N TYR A 316 0.35 13.33 -20.25
CA TYR A 316 1.47 12.43 -20.57
C TYR A 316 0.96 11.03 -20.85
N SER A 317 1.68 10.32 -21.70
CA SER A 317 1.45 8.89 -21.95
C SER A 317 2.71 8.12 -21.61
N TYR A 318 2.56 6.98 -20.95
CA TYR A 318 3.66 6.16 -20.47
C TYR A 318 3.67 4.78 -21.09
N ALA A 319 4.84 4.36 -21.57
CA ALA A 319 5.09 3.05 -22.21
C ALA A 319 5.19 1.94 -21.17
N LEU A 320 4.08 1.37 -20.77
CA LEU A 320 4.00 0.33 -19.75
C LEU A 320 3.71 -1.06 -20.28
N ASP A 321 3.18 -1.19 -21.52
CA ASP A 321 2.72 -2.46 -22.04
C ASP A 321 3.79 -3.56 -21.98
N GLY A 322 3.45 -4.66 -21.30
CA GLY A 322 4.31 -5.82 -21.12
C GLY A 322 5.41 -5.70 -20.07
N LEU A 323 5.56 -4.55 -19.37
CA LEU A 323 6.45 -4.45 -18.23
C LEU A 323 6.00 -5.36 -17.09
N TYR A 324 6.95 -6.00 -16.42
CA TYR A 324 6.66 -6.72 -15.18
C TYR A 324 6.27 -5.76 -14.07
N VAL A 325 5.28 -6.15 -13.27
CA VAL A 325 4.88 -5.41 -12.06
C VAL A 325 5.96 -5.60 -11.01
N GLY A 326 6.44 -4.49 -10.45
CA GLY A 326 7.46 -4.43 -9.41
C GLY A 326 6.93 -4.68 -8.00
N ASP A 327 7.78 -4.38 -7.02
CA ASP A 327 7.54 -4.37 -5.57
C ASP A 327 7.38 -5.74 -4.91
N MET A 328 7.21 -6.82 -5.68
CA MET A 328 7.08 -8.17 -5.12
C MET A 328 7.75 -9.23 -6.01
N PRO A 329 8.50 -10.17 -5.41
CA PRO A 329 9.05 -11.30 -6.15
C PRO A 329 7.94 -12.14 -6.79
N GLN A 330 8.03 -12.38 -8.09
CA GLN A 330 7.04 -13.16 -8.83
C GLN A 330 7.27 -14.68 -8.73
N THR A 331 8.37 -15.11 -8.11
CA THR A 331 8.64 -16.52 -7.79
C THR A 331 9.10 -16.66 -6.35
N SER A 332 8.50 -17.56 -5.60
CA SER A 332 8.94 -17.88 -4.24
C SER A 332 8.88 -19.36 -3.93
N TYR A 333 9.85 -19.80 -3.13
CA TYR A 333 9.92 -21.15 -2.55
C TYR A 333 10.08 -21.03 -1.05
N ILE A 334 9.28 -21.76 -0.30
CA ILE A 334 9.40 -21.82 1.17
C ILE A 334 9.50 -23.28 1.59
N LEU A 335 10.56 -23.62 2.30
CA LEU A 335 10.76 -24.91 2.95
C LEU A 335 10.66 -24.72 4.46
N GLY A 336 9.70 -25.36 5.10
CA GLY A 336 9.50 -25.33 6.53
C GLY A 336 9.77 -26.69 7.16
N VAL A 337 10.50 -26.69 8.27
CA VAL A 337 10.66 -27.86 9.13
C VAL A 337 10.25 -27.49 10.54
N THR A 338 9.23 -28.16 11.05
CA THR A 338 8.81 -28.02 12.45
C THR A 338 9.07 -29.31 13.22
N LEU A 339 9.77 -29.16 14.34
CA LEU A 339 10.07 -30.24 15.28
C LEU A 339 9.35 -30.03 16.61
N LYS A 340 8.75 -31.10 17.14
CA LYS A 340 8.08 -31.17 18.45
C LYS A 340 8.73 -32.27 19.29
N PRO A 341 10.01 -32.08 19.71
CA PRO A 341 10.80 -33.17 20.30
C PRO A 341 10.31 -33.60 21.69
N VAL A 342 9.69 -32.68 22.41
CA VAL A 342 9.08 -32.93 23.73
C VAL A 342 7.78 -32.16 23.86
N LYS A 343 6.92 -32.59 24.77
CA LYS A 343 5.65 -31.92 25.03
C LYS A 343 5.83 -30.45 25.39
N GLY A 344 5.16 -29.58 24.66
CA GLY A 344 5.19 -28.13 24.87
C GLY A 344 6.30 -27.40 24.10
N LEU A 345 7.33 -28.08 23.57
CA LEU A 345 8.39 -27.46 22.78
C LEU A 345 8.11 -27.60 21.27
N ARG A 346 8.11 -26.48 20.56
CA ARG A 346 8.03 -26.38 19.11
C ARG A 346 9.23 -25.59 18.59
N LEU A 347 10.00 -26.19 17.68
CA LEU A 347 11.08 -25.56 16.97
C LEU A 347 10.73 -25.53 15.48
N GLN A 348 10.95 -24.40 14.82
CA GLN A 348 10.66 -24.28 13.40
C GLN A 348 11.80 -23.54 12.68
N ALA A 349 12.17 -24.05 11.52
CA ALA A 349 13.06 -23.41 10.57
C ALA A 349 12.29 -23.18 9.27
N LEU A 350 12.35 -21.95 8.73
CA LEU A 350 11.75 -21.56 7.47
C LEU A 350 12.85 -21.05 6.54
N TYR A 351 13.17 -21.79 5.51
CA TYR A 351 14.06 -21.35 4.44
C TYR A 351 13.21 -20.83 3.28
N LYS A 352 13.41 -19.55 2.95
CA LYS A 352 12.62 -18.81 1.97
C LYS A 352 13.54 -18.33 0.87
N THR A 353 13.18 -18.60 -0.38
CA THR A 353 13.89 -18.10 -1.56
C THR A 353 12.94 -17.29 -2.41
N TYR A 354 13.40 -16.17 -2.91
CA TYR A 354 12.67 -15.23 -3.74
C TYR A 354 13.48 -14.93 -5.00
N ASP A 355 12.76 -14.88 -6.13
CA ASP A 355 13.35 -14.68 -7.44
C ASP A 355 12.40 -13.92 -8.35
N ARG A 356 12.89 -13.40 -9.47
CA ARG A 356 12.12 -12.56 -10.38
C ARG A 356 11.49 -11.36 -9.64
N ASN A 357 12.33 -10.64 -8.89
CA ASN A 357 11.97 -9.42 -8.19
C ASN A 357 12.26 -8.22 -9.09
N TYR A 358 11.23 -7.65 -9.69
CA TYR A 358 11.36 -6.53 -10.62
C TYR A 358 11.22 -5.21 -9.88
N ALA A 359 12.01 -4.22 -10.29
CA ALA A 359 11.88 -2.85 -9.82
C ALA A 359 10.56 -2.23 -10.31
N ASP A 360 10.01 -1.29 -9.54
CA ASP A 360 8.93 -0.44 -10.04
C ASP A 360 9.48 0.53 -11.11
N TRP A 361 8.65 0.90 -12.06
CA TRP A 361 9.03 1.80 -13.13
C TRP A 361 9.01 3.27 -12.66
N SER A 362 9.87 4.11 -13.25
CA SER A 362 9.88 5.56 -13.04
C SER A 362 9.19 6.28 -14.20
N PRO A 363 8.26 7.23 -13.95
CA PRO A 363 7.64 8.05 -14.99
C PRO A 363 8.66 8.76 -15.85
N ASP A 364 9.71 9.32 -15.23
CA ASP A 364 10.75 10.10 -15.92
C ASP A 364 11.48 9.34 -17.04
N SER A 365 11.40 8.01 -17.04
CA SER A 365 12.05 7.17 -18.06
C SER A 365 11.07 6.49 -19.02
N ARG A 366 9.76 6.67 -18.88
CA ARG A 366 8.73 5.93 -19.63
C ARG A 366 7.78 6.78 -20.46
N GLU A 367 8.01 8.06 -20.49
CA GLU A 367 7.18 8.98 -21.28
C GLU A 367 7.24 8.64 -22.77
N ILE A 368 6.08 8.65 -23.44
CA ILE A 368 5.97 8.41 -24.87
C ILE A 368 6.20 9.73 -25.63
N GLU A 369 7.45 10.13 -25.71
CA GLU A 369 7.92 11.18 -26.62
C GLU A 369 8.87 10.57 -27.65
N GLY A 370 8.47 10.56 -28.92
CA GLY A 370 9.32 10.08 -30.02
C GLY A 370 9.56 8.57 -29.97
N ASP A 371 10.78 8.14 -29.65
CA ASP A 371 11.19 6.74 -29.53
C ASP A 371 11.03 6.28 -28.06
N ALA A 372 9.84 5.83 -27.71
CA ALA A 372 9.49 5.44 -26.34
C ALA A 372 10.36 4.27 -25.85
N ASP A 373 10.80 4.34 -24.61
CA ASP A 373 11.52 3.24 -23.96
C ASP A 373 10.57 2.11 -23.55
N ARG A 374 10.70 0.97 -24.21
CA ARG A 374 9.91 -0.25 -23.97
C ARG A 374 10.74 -1.41 -23.43
N ALA A 375 11.99 -1.16 -23.04
CA ALA A 375 12.82 -2.18 -22.40
C ALA A 375 12.23 -2.60 -21.05
N GLN A 376 12.47 -3.83 -20.63
CA GLN A 376 11.97 -4.33 -19.35
C GLN A 376 12.63 -3.60 -18.19
N VAL A 377 11.90 -3.44 -17.08
CA VAL A 377 12.44 -2.90 -15.83
C VAL A 377 13.55 -3.79 -15.26
N TRP A 378 14.45 -3.21 -14.47
CA TRP A 378 15.53 -3.96 -13.84
C TRP A 378 14.99 -5.10 -12.96
N GLU A 379 15.57 -6.28 -13.13
CA GLU A 379 15.34 -7.43 -12.26
C GLU A 379 16.41 -7.46 -11.19
N ALA A 380 16.01 -7.27 -9.92
CA ALA A 380 16.90 -7.35 -8.78
C ALA A 380 17.36 -8.79 -8.54
N PRO A 381 18.59 -9.01 -8.01
CA PRO A 381 19.08 -10.33 -7.70
C PRO A 381 18.15 -11.10 -6.77
N GLY A 382 17.91 -12.38 -7.08
CA GLY A 382 17.20 -13.29 -6.19
C GLY A 382 17.95 -13.48 -4.87
N TYR A 383 17.21 -13.76 -3.78
CA TYR A 383 17.78 -13.90 -2.45
C TYR A 383 17.11 -15.01 -1.64
N SER A 384 17.78 -15.43 -0.56
CA SER A 384 17.25 -16.45 0.35
C SER A 384 17.42 -16.05 1.80
N LYS A 385 16.41 -16.35 2.63
CA LYS A 385 16.44 -16.08 4.07
C LYS A 385 16.14 -17.34 4.87
N LEU A 386 16.77 -17.46 6.04
CA LEU A 386 16.45 -18.48 7.04
C LEU A 386 15.87 -17.79 8.28
N ASP A 387 14.64 -18.16 8.64
CA ASP A 387 14.02 -17.74 9.89
C ASP A 387 13.94 -18.93 10.85
N LEU A 388 14.28 -18.72 12.11
CA LEU A 388 14.24 -19.72 13.17
C LEU A 388 13.28 -19.28 14.27
N HIS A 389 12.41 -20.19 14.68
CA HIS A 389 11.41 -19.93 15.70
C HIS A 389 11.41 -21.04 16.75
N ALA A 390 11.28 -20.65 18.00
CA ALA A 390 11.11 -21.56 19.12
C ALA A 390 9.95 -21.11 20.00
N SER A 391 9.11 -22.03 20.41
CA SER A 391 8.05 -21.79 21.37
C SER A 391 8.04 -22.92 22.40
N TYR A 392 7.99 -22.57 23.68
CA TYR A 392 7.94 -23.53 24.75
C TYR A 392 6.84 -23.19 25.76
N LYS A 393 5.83 -24.06 25.81
CA LYS A 393 4.76 -23.98 26.82
C LYS A 393 5.28 -24.60 28.11
N LEU A 394 5.42 -23.76 29.14
CA LEU A 394 5.95 -24.18 30.44
C LEU A 394 4.97 -25.14 31.14
N PRO A 395 5.45 -26.24 31.70
CA PRO A 395 4.58 -27.20 32.39
C PRO A 395 4.26 -26.75 33.81
N ILE A 396 3.75 -25.54 33.96
CA ILE A 396 3.39 -24.94 35.27
C ILE A 396 1.90 -25.14 35.50
N LYS A 397 1.56 -25.91 36.53
CA LYS A 397 0.17 -26.24 36.85
C LYS A 397 -0.60 -24.97 37.27
N GLY A 398 -1.75 -24.75 36.63
CA GLY A 398 -2.63 -23.61 36.91
C GLY A 398 -2.31 -22.34 36.13
N TYR A 399 -1.24 -22.33 35.32
CA TYR A 399 -0.88 -21.19 34.49
C TYR A 399 -0.59 -21.64 33.05
N ASP A 400 -1.04 -20.87 32.09
CA ASP A 400 -0.71 -21.08 30.67
C ASP A 400 0.36 -20.07 30.23
N ILE A 401 1.63 -20.44 30.43
CA ILE A 401 2.79 -19.58 30.13
C ILE A 401 3.57 -20.17 28.97
N SER A 402 3.80 -19.37 27.96
CA SER A 402 4.63 -19.74 26.81
C SER A 402 5.80 -18.76 26.63
N LEU A 403 6.99 -19.31 26.42
CA LEU A 403 8.17 -18.55 26.00
C LEU A 403 8.29 -18.65 24.48
N ASN A 404 8.51 -17.51 23.82
CA ASN A 404 8.68 -17.45 22.37
C ASN A 404 10.01 -16.76 22.04
N ALA A 405 10.75 -17.31 21.09
CA ALA A 405 11.98 -16.72 20.58
C ALA A 405 11.98 -16.83 19.05
N HIS A 406 12.35 -15.75 18.40
CA HIS A 406 12.41 -15.66 16.94
C HIS A 406 13.72 -15.03 16.51
N LEU A 407 14.40 -15.65 15.55
CA LEU A 407 15.58 -15.11 14.88
C LEU A 407 15.24 -15.02 13.39
N PHE A 408 15.08 -13.82 12.90
CA PHE A 408 14.76 -13.54 11.51
C PHE A 408 16.05 -13.27 10.72
N ASN A 409 16.06 -13.67 9.46
CA ASN A 409 17.21 -13.58 8.59
C ASN A 409 18.51 -14.10 9.30
N ALA A 410 18.45 -15.32 9.83
CA ALA A 410 19.52 -15.89 10.65
C ALA A 410 20.89 -15.97 9.93
N LEU A 411 20.88 -16.02 8.58
CA LEU A 411 22.08 -16.03 7.75
C LEU A 411 22.64 -14.61 7.51
N ASP A 412 21.93 -13.57 7.94
CA ASP A 412 22.31 -12.16 7.78
C ASP A 412 22.49 -11.77 6.30
N GLU A 413 21.62 -12.30 5.44
CA GLU A 413 21.61 -11.99 4.01
C GLU A 413 21.30 -10.52 3.78
N VAL A 414 22.11 -9.85 2.96
CA VAL A 414 21.83 -8.50 2.46
C VAL A 414 21.16 -8.61 1.11
N PHE A 415 19.96 -8.09 0.99
CA PHE A 415 19.15 -8.24 -0.21
C PHE A 415 18.40 -6.97 -0.55
N VAL A 416 18.08 -6.82 -1.83
CA VAL A 416 17.20 -5.77 -2.32
C VAL A 416 15.76 -6.22 -2.09
N GLN A 417 15.06 -5.50 -1.24
CA GLN A 417 13.65 -5.78 -0.95
C GLN A 417 12.74 -5.12 -1.98
N ASP A 418 13.09 -3.89 -2.38
CA ASP A 418 12.33 -3.05 -3.28
C ASP A 418 13.27 -2.15 -4.08
N ALA A 419 12.86 -1.72 -5.28
CA ALA A 419 13.65 -0.84 -6.13
C ALA A 419 12.78 -0.02 -7.08
N VAL A 420 13.26 1.18 -7.44
CA VAL A 420 12.72 1.99 -8.54
C VAL A 420 13.74 1.99 -9.67
N ASP A 421 13.31 1.56 -10.84
CA ASP A 421 14.15 1.42 -12.02
C ASP A 421 14.41 2.79 -12.66
N ASN A 422 15.66 3.03 -13.05
CA ASN A 422 16.08 4.24 -13.74
C ASN A 422 15.54 5.52 -13.09
N SER A 423 15.65 5.58 -11.74
CA SER A 423 15.09 6.66 -10.96
C SER A 423 15.84 7.96 -11.20
N LYS A 424 15.17 9.08 -11.00
CA LYS A 424 15.72 10.43 -11.07
C LYS A 424 16.99 10.63 -10.22
N TYR A 425 17.18 9.84 -9.18
CA TYR A 425 18.35 9.95 -8.31
C TYR A 425 19.59 9.22 -8.85
N ASN A 426 19.41 8.20 -9.70
CA ASN A 426 20.49 7.31 -10.08
C ASN A 426 20.70 7.12 -11.58
N GLY A 427 19.88 7.62 -12.45
CA GLY A 427 20.06 7.35 -13.87
C GLY A 427 19.05 8.02 -14.78
N TRP A 428 18.49 9.10 -14.32
CA TRP A 428 17.47 9.84 -15.04
C TRP A 428 17.82 10.09 -16.50
N GLY A 429 16.95 9.67 -17.41
CA GLY A 429 17.10 9.86 -18.85
C GLY A 429 18.11 8.95 -19.55
N ASP A 430 18.76 8.02 -18.84
CA ASP A 430 19.82 7.16 -19.39
C ASP A 430 19.28 5.95 -20.17
N LYS A 431 18.01 5.59 -20.01
CA LYS A 431 17.38 4.40 -20.65
C LYS A 431 18.17 3.09 -20.44
N VAL A 432 18.93 2.99 -19.35
CA VAL A 432 19.69 1.79 -18.96
C VAL A 432 19.08 1.16 -17.72
N HIS A 433 18.46 0.02 -17.87
CA HIS A 433 17.76 -0.73 -16.82
C HIS A 433 18.72 -1.68 -16.11
N ALA A 434 19.53 -1.15 -15.19
CA ALA A 434 20.57 -1.88 -14.48
C ALA A 434 20.74 -1.37 -13.04
N ALA A 435 21.41 -2.16 -12.22
CA ALA A 435 21.60 -1.88 -10.78
C ALA A 435 22.15 -0.48 -10.46
N HIS A 436 23.02 0.06 -11.31
CA HIS A 436 23.63 1.38 -11.08
C HIS A 436 22.69 2.55 -11.39
N ASN A 437 21.61 2.30 -12.10
CA ASN A 437 20.56 3.28 -12.41
C ASN A 437 19.30 3.07 -11.57
N ALA A 438 19.25 2.02 -10.73
CA ALA A 438 18.13 1.76 -9.85
C ALA A 438 18.35 2.41 -8.47
N GLU A 439 17.30 2.96 -7.91
CA GLU A 439 17.21 3.29 -6.49
C GLU A 439 16.78 2.03 -5.75
N VAL A 440 17.55 1.61 -4.74
CA VAL A 440 17.32 0.33 -4.07
C VAL A 440 17.05 0.51 -2.58
N PHE A 441 16.10 -0.27 -2.08
CA PHE A 441 15.77 -0.36 -0.66
C PHE A 441 16.18 -1.73 -0.14
N LEU A 442 17.11 -1.73 0.82
CA LEU A 442 17.62 -2.98 1.40
C LEU A 442 16.63 -3.55 2.42
N GLY A 443 16.53 -4.86 2.41
CA GLY A 443 15.70 -5.59 3.35
C GLY A 443 16.29 -5.59 4.77
N THR A 444 15.44 -5.95 5.73
CA THR A 444 15.80 -5.98 7.15
C THR A 444 16.94 -6.96 7.42
N PRO A 445 18.03 -6.53 8.08
CA PRO A 445 19.14 -7.42 8.47
C PRO A 445 18.70 -8.42 9.53
N ARG A 446 19.62 -9.29 9.97
CA ARG A 446 19.34 -10.23 11.05
C ARG A 446 18.88 -9.52 12.32
N TYR A 447 17.75 -9.96 12.87
CA TYR A 447 17.25 -9.47 14.15
C TYR A 447 16.55 -10.59 14.94
N ALA A 448 16.45 -10.40 16.25
CA ALA A 448 15.81 -11.35 17.13
C ALA A 448 14.80 -10.67 18.06
N ASN A 449 13.79 -11.41 18.42
CA ASN A 449 12.89 -11.03 19.53
C ASN A 449 12.62 -12.21 20.46
N ILE A 450 12.32 -11.88 21.72
CA ILE A 450 11.94 -12.85 22.75
C ILE A 450 10.68 -12.31 23.43
N GLY A 451 9.71 -13.17 23.63
CA GLY A 451 8.44 -12.82 24.24
C GLY A 451 7.97 -13.87 25.27
N VAL A 452 7.19 -13.41 26.23
CA VAL A 452 6.49 -14.25 27.18
C VAL A 452 4.99 -14.00 27.04
N SER A 453 4.21 -15.05 26.85
CA SER A 453 2.75 -14.98 26.84
C SER A 453 2.20 -15.66 28.09
N VAL A 454 1.32 -14.98 28.81
CA VAL A 454 0.64 -15.51 30.01
C VAL A 454 -0.85 -15.38 29.79
N ASN A 455 -1.56 -16.52 29.83
CA ASN A 455 -3.02 -16.59 29.78
C ASN A 455 -3.54 -16.95 31.15
N PHE A 456 -4.50 -16.17 31.64
CA PHE A 456 -5.11 -16.32 32.96
C PHE A 456 -6.45 -17.02 32.92
#